data_1711d61cf229b066f9e604db3dd671c3
#
_entry.id   1711d61cf229b066f9e604db3dd671c3
#
_cell.length_a   1.000
_cell.length_b   1.000
_cell.length_c   1.000
_cell.angle_alpha   90.00
_cell.angle_beta   90.00
_cell.angle_gamma   90.00
#
_symmetry.space_group_name_H-M   'P 1'
#
loop_
_entity.id
_entity.type
_entity.pdbx_description
1 polymer ?
#
loop_
_entity_poly.entity_id
_entity_poly.type
_entity_poly.pdbx_seq_one_letter_code
_entity_poly.pdbx_strand_id
1 'polypeptide(L)'
;MKEAIDTQIIELQRFLEAHPETEFVDVLLPDLCNIVRGKRVGRKHLDKLYDQGILIPSSTFLLDVNGVGTNAGGRGFSDGDPDVTVRPAAGSLAPVSWAGPGAAQVLGILYELDGEPCPVDPRHVLRRVVSRLADDGLYPVVALELEFYLLDSALADAGEAHPPVLPDTGRPAERTQVYSLADLDGVSSFLAEMESVCAAQRVPLGGASSEYAAGQFEINLEHVADPIAAADHAILLQRAVKGIARKHGVAATFMAKPYPDSAGNGLHTHVSILDDSGRNIFDDGSEQGSDRLRQAIAGTLALLPESMAIFAPNVNSFRRFGPNLYVPTGRTWGYNNRSVAVRVPA
;
A
#
# COMPACT_ATOMS: atom_id res chain seq x y z
N MET A 1 -15.67 5.37 -22.26
CA MET A 1 -14.64 4.30 -22.46
C MET A 1 -13.63 4.66 -23.56
N LYS A 2 -14.01 4.96 -24.79
CA LYS A 2 -13.06 5.28 -25.87
C LYS A 2 -12.16 6.50 -25.55
N GLU A 3 -12.72 7.60 -25.07
CA GLU A 3 -11.98 8.81 -24.68
C GLU A 3 -10.96 8.56 -23.56
N ALA A 4 -11.32 7.70 -22.60
CA ALA A 4 -10.38 7.29 -21.53
C ALA A 4 -9.21 6.43 -22.08
N ILE A 5 -9.48 5.55 -23.03
CA ILE A 5 -8.45 4.75 -23.72
C ILE A 5 -7.52 5.66 -24.52
N ASP A 6 -8.07 6.61 -25.26
CA ASP A 6 -7.26 7.56 -26.05
C ASP A 6 -6.33 8.39 -25.13
N THR A 7 -6.81 8.81 -23.96
CA THR A 7 -6.01 9.51 -22.94
C THR A 7 -4.88 8.64 -22.39
N GLN A 8 -5.14 7.36 -22.13
CA GLN A 8 -4.13 6.42 -21.62
C GLN A 8 -3.08 6.07 -22.69
N ILE A 9 -3.46 5.99 -23.96
CA ILE A 9 -2.50 5.81 -25.06
C ILE A 9 -1.55 7.02 -25.17
N ILE A 10 -2.07 8.23 -24.98
CA ILE A 10 -1.25 9.45 -24.94
C ILE A 10 -0.28 9.41 -23.74
N GLU A 11 -0.73 8.93 -22.57
CA GLU A 11 0.15 8.71 -21.41
C GLU A 11 1.29 7.77 -21.75
N LEU A 12 1.00 6.62 -22.35
CA LEU A 12 2.03 5.66 -22.80
C LEU A 12 3.04 6.29 -23.76
N GLN A 13 2.57 7.01 -24.77
CA GLN A 13 3.45 7.63 -25.77
C GLN A 13 4.40 8.64 -25.12
N ARG A 14 3.88 9.54 -24.26
CA ARG A 14 4.69 10.51 -23.53
C ARG A 14 5.71 9.84 -22.61
N PHE A 15 5.30 8.75 -21.95
CA PHE A 15 6.21 7.97 -21.11
C PHE A 15 7.35 7.36 -21.92
N LEU A 16 7.05 6.75 -23.08
CA LEU A 16 8.05 6.12 -23.93
C LEU A 16 8.97 7.14 -24.62
N GLU A 17 8.52 8.37 -24.84
CA GLU A 17 9.36 9.49 -25.29
C GLU A 17 10.34 9.95 -24.20
N ALA A 18 9.87 10.03 -22.94
CA ALA A 18 10.68 10.39 -21.79
C ALA A 18 11.63 9.27 -21.34
N HIS A 19 11.26 8.01 -21.59
CA HIS A 19 11.98 6.80 -21.20
C HIS A 19 12.20 5.87 -22.42
N PRO A 20 13.00 6.30 -23.42
CA PRO A 20 13.21 5.54 -24.66
C PRO A 20 13.87 4.17 -24.44
N GLU A 21 14.58 4.00 -23.32
CA GLU A 21 15.21 2.76 -22.88
C GLU A 21 14.22 1.70 -22.40
N THR A 22 12.94 2.01 -22.24
CA THR A 22 11.94 1.06 -21.73
C THR A 22 11.85 -0.19 -22.58
N GLU A 23 12.12 -1.34 -21.99
CA GLU A 23 12.07 -2.67 -22.62
C GLU A 23 10.78 -3.42 -22.30
N PHE A 24 10.26 -3.23 -21.08
CA PHE A 24 9.04 -3.89 -20.61
C PHE A 24 8.34 -3.08 -19.52
N VAL A 25 7.06 -3.40 -19.33
CA VAL A 25 6.23 -2.88 -18.23
C VAL A 25 5.68 -4.06 -17.43
N ASP A 26 5.90 -4.05 -16.13
CA ASP A 26 5.24 -4.96 -15.18
C ASP A 26 3.84 -4.41 -14.86
N VAL A 27 2.81 -5.17 -15.19
CA VAL A 27 1.42 -4.87 -14.83
C VAL A 27 1.17 -5.43 -13.43
N LEU A 28 0.96 -4.56 -12.46
CA LEU A 28 0.88 -4.91 -11.05
C LEU A 28 -0.56 -5.17 -10.61
N LEU A 29 -0.79 -6.28 -9.96
CA LEU A 29 -2.07 -6.73 -9.43
C LEU A 29 -1.91 -7.08 -7.95
N PRO A 30 -2.05 -6.12 -7.03
CA PRO A 30 -1.98 -6.40 -5.60
C PRO A 30 -3.23 -7.19 -5.17
N ASP A 31 -3.03 -8.41 -4.68
CA ASP A 31 -4.10 -9.27 -4.22
C ASP A 31 -4.51 -9.02 -2.76
N LEU A 32 -5.52 -9.73 -2.27
CA LEU A 32 -6.03 -9.60 -0.89
C LEU A 32 -5.04 -10.07 0.18
N CYS A 33 -3.99 -10.81 -0.20
CA CYS A 33 -2.91 -11.22 0.69
C CYS A 33 -1.70 -10.26 0.66
N ASN A 34 -1.86 -9.09 0.02
CA ASN A 34 -0.79 -8.11 -0.19
C ASN A 34 0.41 -8.66 -0.99
N ILE A 35 0.13 -9.60 -1.89
CA ILE A 35 1.10 -10.10 -2.85
C ILE A 35 0.87 -9.37 -4.17
N VAL A 36 1.90 -8.72 -4.69
CA VAL A 36 1.83 -8.06 -6.00
C VAL A 36 2.04 -9.11 -7.08
N ARG A 37 0.94 -9.57 -7.66
CA ARG A 37 0.90 -10.47 -8.81
C ARG A 37 0.95 -9.66 -10.10
N GLY A 38 0.98 -10.30 -11.26
CA GLY A 38 0.88 -9.59 -12.53
C GLY A 38 1.57 -10.27 -13.69
N LYS A 39 1.70 -9.52 -14.76
CA LYS A 39 2.40 -9.97 -15.98
C LYS A 39 3.40 -8.94 -16.43
N ARG A 40 4.54 -9.40 -16.94
CA ARG A 40 5.51 -8.58 -17.64
C ARG A 40 5.14 -8.50 -19.12
N VAL A 41 4.98 -7.28 -19.63
CA VAL A 41 4.60 -7.00 -21.02
C VAL A 41 5.77 -6.29 -21.73
N GLY A 42 6.32 -6.93 -22.75
CA GLY A 42 7.42 -6.37 -23.52
C GLY A 42 6.97 -5.15 -24.34
N ARG A 43 7.90 -4.21 -24.61
CA ARG A 43 7.66 -2.94 -25.29
C ARG A 43 6.77 -3.05 -26.53
N LYS A 44 7.02 -4.04 -27.38
CA LYS A 44 6.27 -4.26 -28.65
C LYS A 44 4.76 -4.59 -28.45
N HIS A 45 4.33 -4.86 -27.22
CA HIS A 45 2.95 -5.22 -26.91
C HIS A 45 2.24 -4.18 -26.00
N LEU A 46 2.89 -3.05 -25.71
CA LEU A 46 2.33 -2.03 -24.84
C LEU A 46 1.11 -1.34 -25.46
N ASP A 47 1.12 -1.09 -26.76
CA ASP A 47 -0.05 -0.53 -27.46
C ASP A 47 -1.28 -1.43 -27.27
N LYS A 48 -1.10 -2.76 -27.40
CA LYS A 48 -2.18 -3.72 -27.17
C LYS A 48 -2.66 -3.72 -25.71
N LEU A 49 -1.73 -3.61 -24.74
CA LEU A 49 -2.07 -3.52 -23.33
C LEU A 49 -2.99 -2.31 -23.05
N TYR A 50 -2.67 -1.16 -23.64
CA TYR A 50 -3.41 0.08 -23.42
C TYR A 50 -4.74 0.15 -24.21
N ASP A 51 -4.79 -0.44 -25.40
CA ASP A 51 -5.99 -0.50 -26.24
C ASP A 51 -6.98 -1.59 -25.75
N GLN A 52 -6.51 -2.83 -25.57
CA GLN A 52 -7.36 -4.00 -25.33
C GLN A 52 -7.25 -4.54 -23.92
N GLY A 53 -6.18 -4.23 -23.18
CA GLY A 53 -5.83 -4.88 -21.93
C GLY A 53 -5.15 -6.23 -22.14
N ILE A 54 -4.96 -6.95 -21.04
CA ILE A 54 -4.48 -8.34 -21.01
C ILE A 54 -5.48 -9.22 -20.26
N LEU A 55 -5.51 -10.50 -20.59
CA LEU A 55 -6.38 -11.48 -19.95
C LEU A 55 -5.64 -12.22 -18.83
N ILE A 56 -6.33 -12.42 -17.72
CA ILE A 56 -5.88 -13.25 -16.59
C ILE A 56 -7.07 -14.03 -16.01
N PRO A 57 -6.83 -15.16 -15.33
CA PRO A 57 -7.88 -15.89 -14.63
C PRO A 57 -8.59 -15.02 -13.57
N SER A 58 -9.89 -15.13 -13.45
CA SER A 58 -10.73 -14.34 -12.54
C SER A 58 -10.39 -14.56 -11.07
N SER A 59 -9.85 -15.74 -10.73
CA SER A 59 -9.44 -16.10 -9.38
C SER A 59 -8.11 -15.47 -8.92
N THR A 60 -7.40 -14.75 -9.78
CA THR A 60 -6.06 -14.22 -9.48
C THR A 60 -6.01 -13.40 -8.18
N PHE A 61 -7.07 -12.63 -7.85
CA PHE A 61 -7.16 -11.89 -6.58
C PHE A 61 -7.64 -12.72 -5.38
N LEU A 62 -8.07 -13.96 -5.62
CA LEU A 62 -8.65 -14.84 -4.61
C LEU A 62 -7.73 -16.02 -4.24
N LEU A 63 -6.48 -15.96 -4.65
CA LEU A 63 -5.48 -16.92 -4.25
C LEU A 63 -5.12 -16.71 -2.77
N ASP A 64 -4.82 -17.79 -2.06
CA ASP A 64 -4.29 -17.68 -0.70
C ASP A 64 -2.83 -17.19 -0.68
N VAL A 65 -2.26 -17.05 0.51
CA VAL A 65 -0.88 -16.58 0.71
C VAL A 65 0.18 -17.51 0.07
N ASN A 66 -0.16 -18.77 -0.18
CA ASN A 66 0.71 -19.74 -0.86
C ASN A 66 0.46 -19.77 -2.39
N GLY A 67 -0.48 -18.99 -2.89
CA GLY A 67 -0.85 -18.95 -4.31
C GLY A 67 -1.81 -20.07 -4.71
N VAL A 68 -2.50 -20.68 -3.75
CA VAL A 68 -3.48 -21.75 -4.00
C VAL A 68 -4.87 -21.16 -4.21
N GLY A 69 -5.61 -21.68 -5.19
CA GLY A 69 -6.99 -21.28 -5.49
C GLY A 69 -7.96 -21.65 -4.35
N THR A 70 -8.81 -20.71 -3.96
CA THR A 70 -9.72 -20.86 -2.81
C THR A 70 -11.18 -21.06 -3.18
N ASN A 71 -11.58 -20.94 -4.44
CA ASN A 71 -12.98 -20.86 -4.89
C ASN A 71 -13.83 -19.80 -4.16
N ALA A 72 -13.19 -18.80 -3.56
CA ALA A 72 -13.89 -17.72 -2.87
C ALA A 72 -14.82 -16.97 -3.81
N GLY A 73 -16.01 -16.60 -3.34
CA GLY A 73 -16.99 -15.89 -4.16
C GLY A 73 -17.51 -16.68 -5.37
N GLY A 74 -17.30 -18.02 -5.41
CA GLY A 74 -17.73 -18.87 -6.51
C GLY A 74 -16.84 -18.78 -7.76
N ARG A 75 -15.64 -18.21 -7.64
CA ARG A 75 -14.65 -18.07 -8.72
C ARG A 75 -13.51 -19.07 -8.54
N GLY A 76 -12.96 -19.56 -9.64
CA GLY A 76 -11.87 -20.52 -9.67
C GLY A 76 -12.32 -21.89 -10.20
N PHE A 77 -11.96 -22.98 -9.54
CA PHE A 77 -12.32 -24.32 -10.04
C PHE A 77 -13.83 -24.56 -10.18
N SER A 78 -14.66 -23.88 -9.38
CA SER A 78 -16.10 -24.08 -9.38
C SER A 78 -16.82 -23.53 -10.61
N ASP A 79 -16.27 -22.50 -11.27
CA ASP A 79 -16.84 -21.85 -12.47
C ASP A 79 -15.99 -22.03 -13.73
N GLY A 80 -14.88 -22.79 -13.64
CA GLY A 80 -13.93 -22.99 -14.71
C GLY A 80 -12.92 -21.86 -14.87
N ASP A 81 -12.87 -20.95 -13.91
CA ASP A 81 -11.90 -19.83 -13.80
C ASP A 81 -11.79 -18.98 -15.09
N PRO A 82 -12.91 -18.41 -15.56
CA PRO A 82 -12.90 -17.66 -16.81
C PRO A 82 -11.97 -16.45 -16.70
N ASP A 83 -11.46 -16.00 -17.85
CA ASP A 83 -10.63 -14.81 -17.91
C ASP A 83 -11.41 -13.53 -17.56
N VAL A 84 -10.70 -12.58 -16.98
CA VAL A 84 -11.08 -11.18 -16.84
C VAL A 84 -10.07 -10.30 -17.57
N THR A 85 -10.46 -9.09 -17.92
CA THR A 85 -9.58 -8.11 -18.59
C THR A 85 -8.88 -7.24 -17.57
N VAL A 86 -7.56 -7.13 -17.64
CA VAL A 86 -6.77 -6.14 -16.89
C VAL A 86 -6.46 -4.96 -17.80
N ARG A 87 -6.78 -3.75 -17.33
CA ARG A 87 -6.40 -2.49 -17.99
C ARG A 87 -5.47 -1.68 -17.10
N PRO A 88 -4.56 -0.89 -17.68
CA PRO A 88 -3.72 0.02 -16.91
C PRO A 88 -4.54 1.02 -16.09
N ALA A 89 -4.12 1.30 -14.86
CA ALA A 89 -4.64 2.42 -14.09
C ALA A 89 -3.96 3.71 -14.58
N ALA A 90 -4.76 4.65 -15.05
CA ALA A 90 -4.26 5.93 -15.54
C ALA A 90 -3.42 6.64 -14.46
N GLY A 91 -2.32 7.27 -14.88
CA GLY A 91 -1.44 7.99 -13.99
C GLY A 91 -0.46 7.12 -13.19
N SER A 92 -0.52 5.79 -13.29
CA SER A 92 0.34 4.89 -12.49
C SER A 92 1.55 4.33 -13.26
N LEU A 93 1.71 4.64 -14.55
CA LEU A 93 2.89 4.22 -15.32
C LEU A 93 4.13 4.97 -14.84
N ALA A 94 5.17 4.22 -14.44
CA ALA A 94 6.37 4.79 -13.85
C ALA A 94 7.61 3.90 -14.05
N PRO A 95 8.85 4.47 -14.03
CA PRO A 95 10.07 3.69 -14.11
C PRO A 95 10.35 2.91 -12.82
N VAL A 96 11.10 1.81 -12.96
CA VAL A 96 11.47 0.92 -11.83
C VAL A 96 13.00 0.75 -11.81
N SER A 97 13.70 1.69 -11.16
CA SER A 97 15.17 1.77 -11.20
C SER A 97 15.87 0.56 -10.56
N TRP A 98 15.26 -0.08 -9.56
CA TRP A 98 15.86 -1.25 -8.88
C TRP A 98 15.75 -2.55 -9.68
N ALA A 99 14.89 -2.61 -10.69
CA ALA A 99 14.71 -3.81 -11.51
C ALA A 99 15.63 -3.82 -12.77
N GLY A 100 16.50 -2.84 -12.87
CA GLY A 100 17.44 -2.69 -13.97
C GLY A 100 17.01 -1.68 -15.05
N PRO A 101 17.88 -1.38 -16.01
CA PRO A 101 17.57 -0.45 -17.09
C PRO A 101 16.39 -0.96 -17.91
N GLY A 102 15.55 -0.04 -18.37
CA GLY A 102 14.39 -0.36 -19.21
C GLY A 102 13.19 -0.98 -18.50
N ALA A 103 13.24 -1.13 -17.17
CA ALA A 103 12.11 -1.62 -16.39
C ALA A 103 11.13 -0.50 -16.05
N ALA A 104 9.83 -0.74 -16.29
CA ALA A 104 8.74 0.12 -15.85
C ALA A 104 7.61 -0.71 -15.23
N GLN A 105 6.67 -0.04 -14.58
CA GLN A 105 5.50 -0.66 -13.96
C GLN A 105 4.25 0.17 -14.16
N VAL A 106 3.09 -0.49 -14.10
CA VAL A 106 1.77 0.14 -14.11
C VAL A 106 0.82 -0.67 -13.22
N LEU A 107 -0.03 -0.01 -12.45
CA LEU A 107 -1.11 -0.70 -11.73
C LEU A 107 -2.18 -1.20 -12.71
N GLY A 108 -2.70 -2.40 -12.48
CA GLY A 108 -3.78 -3.00 -13.25
C GLY A 108 -5.11 -2.90 -12.53
N ILE A 109 -6.18 -2.74 -13.30
CA ILE A 109 -7.57 -2.71 -12.85
C ILE A 109 -8.32 -3.84 -13.58
N LEU A 110 -9.09 -4.63 -12.84
CA LEU A 110 -9.82 -5.76 -13.39
C LEU A 110 -11.24 -5.36 -13.85
N TYR A 111 -11.59 -5.84 -15.03
CA TYR A 111 -12.93 -5.74 -15.59
C TYR A 111 -13.40 -7.11 -16.07
N GLU A 112 -14.70 -7.39 -15.93
CA GLU A 112 -15.32 -8.54 -16.57
C GLU A 112 -15.22 -8.41 -18.11
N LEU A 113 -15.42 -9.51 -18.84
CA LEU A 113 -15.29 -9.49 -20.31
C LEU A 113 -16.33 -8.59 -21.02
N ASP A 114 -17.45 -8.33 -20.38
CA ASP A 114 -18.47 -7.38 -20.85
C ASP A 114 -18.12 -5.90 -20.54
N GLY A 115 -17.02 -5.67 -19.84
CA GLY A 115 -16.52 -4.33 -19.47
C GLY A 115 -16.99 -3.81 -18.12
N GLU A 116 -17.81 -4.58 -17.39
CA GLU A 116 -18.24 -4.21 -16.04
C GLU A 116 -17.06 -4.32 -15.04
N PRO A 117 -17.05 -3.50 -13.97
CA PRO A 117 -16.06 -3.58 -12.92
C PRO A 117 -16.04 -4.95 -12.24
N CYS A 118 -14.87 -5.61 -12.18
CA CYS A 118 -14.75 -6.89 -11.50
C CYS A 118 -15.03 -6.73 -9.99
N PRO A 119 -16.02 -7.43 -9.41
CA PRO A 119 -16.49 -7.19 -8.05
C PRO A 119 -15.46 -7.56 -6.96
N VAL A 120 -14.48 -8.41 -7.29
CA VAL A 120 -13.42 -8.86 -6.37
C VAL A 120 -12.17 -7.98 -6.43
N ASP A 121 -12.12 -6.98 -7.33
CA ASP A 121 -11.02 -6.03 -7.36
C ASP A 121 -11.17 -5.03 -6.20
N PRO A 122 -10.21 -4.97 -5.24
CA PRO A 122 -10.26 -4.07 -4.09
C PRO A 122 -10.38 -2.59 -4.50
N ARG A 123 -9.77 -2.22 -5.63
CA ARG A 123 -9.82 -0.85 -6.16
C ARG A 123 -11.25 -0.44 -6.56
N HIS A 124 -12.02 -1.34 -7.15
CA HIS A 124 -13.42 -1.09 -7.44
C HIS A 124 -14.30 -1.04 -6.18
N VAL A 125 -13.94 -1.85 -5.16
CA VAL A 125 -14.62 -1.79 -3.85
C VAL A 125 -14.44 -0.41 -3.23
N LEU A 126 -13.21 0.09 -3.16
CA LEU A 126 -12.91 1.42 -2.63
C LEU A 126 -13.61 2.52 -3.45
N ARG A 127 -13.57 2.44 -4.78
CA ARG A 127 -14.22 3.41 -5.67
C ARG A 127 -15.72 3.53 -5.39
N ARG A 128 -16.42 2.41 -5.16
CA ARG A 128 -17.84 2.43 -4.80
C ARG A 128 -18.10 3.18 -3.48
N VAL A 129 -17.23 2.99 -2.49
CA VAL A 129 -17.37 3.70 -1.19
C VAL A 129 -17.13 5.20 -1.38
N VAL A 130 -16.06 5.57 -2.09
CA VAL A 130 -15.73 6.98 -2.38
C VAL A 130 -16.86 7.67 -3.16
N SER A 131 -17.42 6.99 -4.19
CA SER A 131 -18.55 7.55 -4.95
C SER A 131 -19.77 7.79 -4.06
N ARG A 132 -20.11 6.86 -3.16
CA ARG A 132 -21.26 7.05 -2.25
C ARG A 132 -21.04 8.22 -1.28
N LEU A 133 -19.81 8.44 -0.82
CA LEU A 133 -19.49 9.61 0.00
C LEU A 133 -19.64 10.90 -0.82
N ALA A 134 -19.16 10.91 -2.06
CA ALA A 134 -19.28 12.04 -2.95
C ALA A 134 -20.76 12.39 -3.30
N ASP A 135 -21.64 11.38 -3.42
CA ASP A 135 -23.07 11.59 -3.59
C ASP A 135 -23.71 12.36 -2.41
N ASP A 136 -23.11 12.24 -1.22
CA ASP A 136 -23.50 12.96 0.00
C ASP A 136 -22.69 14.27 0.21
N GLY A 137 -21.89 14.70 -0.76
CA GLY A 137 -21.02 15.90 -0.68
C GLY A 137 -19.85 15.73 0.29
N LEU A 138 -19.35 14.52 0.46
CA LEU A 138 -18.28 14.16 1.39
C LEU A 138 -17.04 13.67 0.63
N TYR A 139 -15.90 14.32 0.86
CA TYR A 139 -14.65 14.07 0.14
C TYR A 139 -13.51 13.71 1.12
N PRO A 140 -13.18 12.41 1.24
CA PRO A 140 -12.12 11.98 2.14
C PRO A 140 -10.74 12.45 1.67
N VAL A 141 -9.93 12.90 2.63
CA VAL A 141 -8.49 13.15 2.49
C VAL A 141 -7.77 12.10 3.33
N VAL A 142 -6.85 11.37 2.73
CA VAL A 142 -6.25 10.17 3.33
C VAL A 142 -4.73 10.23 3.27
N ALA A 143 -4.09 9.81 4.35
CA ALA A 143 -2.66 9.48 4.38
C ALA A 143 -2.45 8.12 5.04
N LEU A 144 -1.34 7.47 4.70
CA LEU A 144 -0.95 6.20 5.32
C LEU A 144 0.48 6.30 5.85
N GLU A 145 0.71 5.69 7.01
CA GLU A 145 2.01 5.49 7.62
C GLU A 145 2.32 3.99 7.59
N LEU A 146 3.46 3.61 7.02
CA LEU A 146 3.83 2.23 6.83
C LEU A 146 5.08 1.90 7.62
N GLU A 147 4.94 1.04 8.63
CA GLU A 147 6.06 0.46 9.35
C GLU A 147 6.57 -0.80 8.67
N PHE A 148 7.87 -1.00 8.67
CA PHE A 148 8.51 -2.18 8.11
C PHE A 148 9.84 -2.48 8.83
N TYR A 149 10.30 -3.72 8.68
CA TYR A 149 11.63 -4.11 9.09
C TYR A 149 12.55 -4.26 7.89
N LEU A 150 13.77 -3.80 8.03
CA LEU A 150 14.89 -4.30 7.24
C LEU A 150 15.45 -5.55 7.93
N LEU A 151 15.84 -6.54 7.14
CA LEU A 151 16.30 -7.84 7.58
C LEU A 151 17.64 -8.19 6.92
N ASP A 152 18.40 -9.06 7.54
CA ASP A 152 19.48 -9.77 6.86
C ASP A 152 18.93 -10.54 5.66
N SER A 153 19.44 -10.26 4.46
CA SER A 153 18.88 -10.82 3.23
C SER A 153 19.10 -12.32 3.09
N ALA A 154 20.27 -12.83 3.53
CA ALA A 154 20.58 -14.25 3.41
C ALA A 154 19.72 -15.10 4.35
N LEU A 155 19.50 -14.63 5.58
CA LEU A 155 18.64 -15.29 6.56
C LEU A 155 17.15 -15.14 6.19
N ALA A 156 16.74 -14.00 5.64
CA ALA A 156 15.38 -13.81 5.15
C ALA A 156 15.05 -14.77 3.99
N ASP A 157 15.99 -15.00 3.09
CA ASP A 157 15.82 -15.98 2.00
C ASP A 157 15.75 -17.43 2.53
N ALA A 158 16.34 -17.72 3.70
CA ALA A 158 16.19 -19.00 4.42
C ALA A 158 14.88 -19.07 5.24
N GLY A 159 14.07 -18.02 5.27
CA GLY A 159 12.81 -17.94 6.03
C GLY A 159 12.98 -17.52 7.48
N GLU A 160 14.15 -16.99 7.85
CA GLU A 160 14.48 -16.53 9.19
C GLU A 160 14.49 -14.99 9.25
N ALA A 161 13.83 -14.40 10.26
CA ALA A 161 13.87 -12.97 10.49
C ALA A 161 15.02 -12.64 11.44
N HIS A 162 16.01 -11.90 10.94
CA HIS A 162 17.13 -11.39 11.73
C HIS A 162 17.38 -9.91 11.40
N PRO A 163 17.77 -9.09 12.40
CA PRO A 163 18.18 -7.70 12.15
C PRO A 163 19.34 -7.63 11.16
N PRO A 164 19.38 -6.60 10.30
CA PRO A 164 20.38 -6.48 9.26
C PRO A 164 21.68 -5.90 9.80
N VAL A 165 22.73 -6.03 9.01
CA VAL A 165 23.85 -5.09 9.06
C VAL A 165 23.42 -3.85 8.27
N LEU A 166 23.48 -2.67 8.92
CA LEU A 166 23.05 -1.40 8.31
C LEU A 166 23.99 -1.03 7.15
N PRO A 167 23.45 -0.75 5.93
CA PRO A 167 24.27 -0.64 4.72
C PRO A 167 25.35 0.45 4.77
N ASP A 168 25.04 1.61 5.35
CA ASP A 168 25.92 2.77 5.31
C ASP A 168 26.97 2.79 6.43
N THR A 169 26.74 2.07 7.52
CA THR A 169 27.68 2.03 8.66
C THR A 169 28.39 0.70 8.82
N GLY A 170 27.91 -0.38 8.22
CA GLY A 170 28.40 -1.72 8.41
C GLY A 170 28.22 -2.26 9.85
N ARG A 171 27.33 -1.65 10.64
CA ARG A 171 27.05 -2.05 12.04
C ARG A 171 25.78 -2.88 12.10
N PRO A 172 25.76 -3.96 12.91
CA PRO A 172 24.53 -4.70 13.18
C PRO A 172 23.47 -3.80 13.84
N ALA A 173 22.22 -3.93 13.45
CA ALA A 173 21.10 -3.30 14.12
C ALA A 173 20.73 -4.11 15.37
N GLU A 174 21.45 -3.90 16.49
CA GLU A 174 21.32 -4.73 17.70
C GLU A 174 20.39 -4.15 18.77
N ARG A 175 20.10 -2.86 18.71
CA ARG A 175 19.42 -2.13 19.78
C ARG A 175 18.27 -1.30 19.27
N THR A 176 17.24 -1.20 20.09
CA THR A 176 16.11 -0.32 19.87
C THR A 176 16.44 1.09 20.36
N GLN A 177 16.30 2.06 19.49
CA GLN A 177 16.42 3.48 19.81
C GLN A 177 15.36 4.24 18.98
N VAL A 178 14.12 4.25 19.48
CA VAL A 178 13.03 4.95 18.77
C VAL A 178 13.40 6.41 18.48
N TYR A 179 13.17 6.83 17.24
CA TYR A 179 13.55 8.15 16.70
C TYR A 179 15.06 8.44 16.67
N SER A 180 15.90 7.40 16.64
CA SER A 180 17.34 7.56 16.53
C SER A 180 17.74 8.07 15.14
N LEU A 181 18.33 9.26 15.07
CA LEU A 181 18.91 9.76 13.84
C LEU A 181 20.12 8.93 13.39
N ALA A 182 20.87 8.36 14.34
CA ALA A 182 22.02 7.51 14.01
C ALA A 182 21.60 6.21 13.30
N ASP A 183 20.40 5.70 13.56
CA ASP A 183 19.85 4.55 12.85
C ASP A 183 19.39 4.94 11.43
N LEU A 184 18.85 6.16 11.27
CA LEU A 184 18.55 6.73 9.93
C LEU A 184 19.82 6.99 9.13
N ASP A 185 20.89 7.50 9.77
CA ASP A 185 22.21 7.66 9.13
C ASP A 185 22.74 6.31 8.62
N GLY A 186 22.44 5.22 9.32
CA GLY A 186 22.85 3.87 8.95
C GLY A 186 22.16 3.32 7.69
N VAL A 187 21.09 3.97 7.23
CA VAL A 187 20.30 3.63 6.03
C VAL A 187 20.09 4.85 5.12
N SER A 188 20.91 5.87 5.24
CA SER A 188 20.73 7.14 4.53
C SER A 188 20.77 7.00 3.00
N SER A 189 21.63 6.13 2.47
CA SER A 189 21.66 5.85 1.01
C SER A 189 20.40 5.14 0.52
N PHE A 190 19.85 4.21 1.31
CA PHE A 190 18.56 3.58 1.03
C PHE A 190 17.42 4.62 1.04
N LEU A 191 17.36 5.50 2.05
CA LEU A 191 16.33 6.54 2.15
C LEU A 191 16.42 7.56 1.01
N ALA A 192 17.64 8.00 0.63
CA ALA A 192 17.85 8.90 -0.50
C ALA A 192 17.39 8.29 -1.84
N GLU A 193 17.65 6.99 -2.04
CA GLU A 193 17.15 6.29 -3.23
C GLU A 193 15.62 6.14 -3.18
N MET A 194 15.04 5.86 -2.01
CA MET A 194 13.59 5.81 -1.81
C MET A 194 12.94 7.14 -2.21
N GLU A 195 13.47 8.27 -1.76
CA GLU A 195 12.97 9.60 -2.10
C GLU A 195 13.00 9.83 -3.62
N SER A 196 14.13 9.54 -4.27
CA SER A 196 14.29 9.67 -5.71
C SER A 196 13.30 8.80 -6.51
N VAL A 197 13.13 7.54 -6.11
CA VAL A 197 12.23 6.59 -6.76
C VAL A 197 10.78 6.99 -6.56
N CYS A 198 10.38 7.35 -5.34
CA CYS A 198 9.03 7.76 -5.04
C CYS A 198 8.66 9.05 -5.79
N ALA A 199 9.59 10.01 -5.90
CA ALA A 199 9.39 11.19 -6.72
C ALA A 199 9.15 10.84 -8.20
N ALA A 200 9.97 9.95 -8.78
CA ALA A 200 9.80 9.48 -10.15
C ALA A 200 8.47 8.71 -10.37
N GLN A 201 7.96 8.04 -9.34
CA GLN A 201 6.69 7.32 -9.35
C GLN A 201 5.50 8.18 -8.89
N ARG A 202 5.71 9.45 -8.60
CA ARG A 202 4.71 10.38 -8.06
C ARG A 202 4.05 9.91 -6.76
N VAL A 203 4.82 9.19 -5.93
CA VAL A 203 4.43 8.78 -4.58
C VAL A 203 4.91 9.85 -3.60
N PRO A 204 4.01 10.61 -2.97
CA PRO A 204 4.38 11.73 -2.12
C PRO A 204 4.84 11.24 -0.74
N LEU A 205 6.14 11.29 -0.48
CA LEU A 205 6.71 10.97 0.82
C LEU A 205 6.63 12.17 1.75
N GLY A 206 6.21 11.95 3.01
CA GLY A 206 6.25 12.94 4.08
C GLY A 206 7.56 12.87 4.86
N GLY A 207 7.80 11.79 5.56
CA GLY A 207 8.98 11.63 6.39
C GLY A 207 9.34 10.16 6.65
N ALA A 208 10.49 9.96 7.31
CA ALA A 208 10.94 8.65 7.77
C ALA A 208 11.39 8.73 9.23
N SER A 209 11.17 7.66 9.99
CA SER A 209 11.65 7.50 11.37
C SER A 209 12.21 6.10 11.60
N SER A 210 13.17 6.00 12.53
CA SER A 210 13.53 4.73 13.14
C SER A 210 12.50 4.39 14.21
N GLU A 211 12.05 3.13 14.22
CA GLU A 211 10.97 2.68 15.07
C GLU A 211 11.47 1.93 16.32
N TYR A 212 10.54 1.26 17.02
CA TYR A 212 10.72 0.75 18.37
C TYR A 212 11.67 -0.45 18.45
N ALA A 213 11.93 -1.13 17.34
CA ALA A 213 12.77 -2.32 17.33
C ALA A 213 13.97 -2.19 16.37
N ALA A 214 15.01 -2.99 16.62
CA ALA A 214 16.20 -3.03 15.81
C ALA A 214 15.88 -3.32 14.34
N GLY A 215 16.30 -2.43 13.43
CA GLY A 215 16.02 -2.53 12.00
C GLY A 215 14.59 -2.18 11.60
N GLN A 216 13.78 -1.65 12.51
CA GLN A 216 12.42 -1.20 12.22
C GLN A 216 12.41 0.28 11.84
N PHE A 217 11.69 0.60 10.77
CA PHE A 217 11.54 1.95 10.23
C PHE A 217 10.08 2.22 9.87
N GLU A 218 9.71 3.49 9.81
CA GLU A 218 8.44 3.97 9.31
C GLU A 218 8.68 4.97 8.17
N ILE A 219 7.81 4.93 7.16
CA ILE A 219 7.73 5.96 6.13
C ILE A 219 6.28 6.44 6.05
N ASN A 220 6.11 7.76 6.14
CA ASN A 220 4.83 8.44 6.09
C ASN A 220 4.58 8.94 4.69
N LEU A 221 3.35 8.75 4.21
CA LEU A 221 2.86 9.34 2.97
C LEU A 221 2.13 10.65 3.27
N GLU A 222 2.24 11.61 2.36
CA GLU A 222 1.49 12.86 2.43
C GLU A 222 -0.02 12.64 2.28
N HIS A 223 -0.81 13.53 2.87
CA HIS A 223 -2.26 13.53 2.75
C HIS A 223 -2.69 13.89 1.32
N VAL A 224 -3.57 13.08 0.74
CA VAL A 224 -4.11 13.33 -0.60
C VAL A 224 -5.65 13.26 -0.58
N ALA A 225 -6.28 14.15 -1.33
CA ALA A 225 -7.74 14.23 -1.46
C ALA A 225 -8.29 13.22 -2.49
N ASP A 226 -7.65 12.07 -2.59
CA ASP A 226 -8.04 10.93 -3.42
C ASP A 226 -7.68 9.64 -2.69
N PRO A 227 -8.64 8.98 -2.04
CA PRO A 227 -8.38 7.73 -1.31
C PRO A 227 -7.85 6.59 -2.18
N ILE A 228 -8.18 6.59 -3.48
CA ILE A 228 -7.68 5.57 -4.41
C ILE A 228 -6.21 5.81 -4.68
N ALA A 229 -5.82 7.05 -4.94
CA ALA A 229 -4.41 7.42 -5.09
C ALA A 229 -3.62 7.13 -3.80
N ALA A 230 -4.18 7.43 -2.61
CA ALA A 230 -3.53 7.10 -1.33
C ALA A 230 -3.25 5.60 -1.19
N ALA A 231 -4.22 4.73 -1.54
CA ALA A 231 -4.04 3.29 -1.53
C ALA A 231 -3.00 2.82 -2.57
N ASP A 232 -3.01 3.39 -3.77
CA ASP A 232 -2.01 3.12 -4.80
C ASP A 232 -0.60 3.49 -4.34
N HIS A 233 -0.44 4.66 -3.73
CA HIS A 233 0.84 5.13 -3.19
C HIS A 233 1.41 4.15 -2.14
N ALA A 234 0.56 3.62 -1.25
CA ALA A 234 1.00 2.63 -0.26
C ALA A 234 1.51 1.33 -0.91
N ILE A 235 0.84 0.82 -1.95
CA ILE A 235 1.27 -0.36 -2.69
C ILE A 235 2.59 -0.10 -3.43
N LEU A 236 2.71 1.05 -4.08
CA LEU A 236 3.93 1.43 -4.80
C LEU A 236 5.10 1.63 -3.83
N LEU A 237 4.86 2.28 -2.67
CA LEU A 237 5.86 2.44 -1.61
C LEU A 237 6.34 1.08 -1.09
N GLN A 238 5.43 0.15 -0.76
CA GLN A 238 5.83 -1.19 -0.31
C GLN A 238 6.69 -1.93 -1.33
N ARG A 239 6.33 -1.82 -2.63
CA ARG A 239 7.12 -2.42 -3.70
C ARG A 239 8.50 -1.77 -3.83
N ALA A 240 8.58 -0.44 -3.75
CA ALA A 240 9.82 0.31 -3.79
C ALA A 240 10.74 -0.06 -2.62
N VAL A 241 10.20 -0.05 -1.38
CA VAL A 241 10.94 -0.45 -0.17
C VAL A 241 11.57 -1.84 -0.35
N LYS A 242 10.79 -2.84 -0.77
CA LYS A 242 11.29 -4.21 -0.97
C LYS A 242 12.34 -4.29 -2.08
N GLY A 243 12.15 -3.57 -3.18
CA GLY A 243 13.04 -3.59 -4.33
C GLY A 243 14.38 -2.90 -4.04
N ILE A 244 14.32 -1.71 -3.44
CA ILE A 244 15.50 -0.92 -3.10
C ILE A 244 16.28 -1.58 -1.96
N ALA A 245 15.61 -2.12 -0.93
CA ALA A 245 16.27 -2.86 0.15
C ALA A 245 17.20 -3.95 -0.40
N ARG A 246 16.70 -4.77 -1.34
CA ARG A 246 17.53 -5.80 -1.99
C ARG A 246 18.72 -5.24 -2.74
N LYS A 247 18.57 -4.09 -3.40
CA LYS A 247 19.67 -3.41 -4.07
C LYS A 247 20.76 -2.94 -3.09
N HIS A 248 20.35 -2.58 -1.85
CA HIS A 248 21.25 -2.22 -0.76
C HIS A 248 21.72 -3.43 0.08
N GLY A 249 21.50 -4.67 -0.37
CA GLY A 249 21.99 -5.88 0.29
C GLY A 249 21.19 -6.33 1.51
N VAL A 250 20.02 -5.73 1.77
CA VAL A 250 19.12 -6.11 2.85
C VAL A 250 17.76 -6.56 2.29
N ALA A 251 16.95 -7.25 3.09
CA ALA A 251 15.57 -7.55 2.76
C ALA A 251 14.61 -6.63 3.54
N ALA A 252 13.39 -6.46 3.06
CA ALA A 252 12.37 -5.69 3.76
C ALA A 252 11.09 -6.50 3.93
N THR A 253 10.46 -6.41 5.13
CA THR A 253 9.19 -7.05 5.41
C THR A 253 8.17 -6.10 6.05
N PHE A 254 6.93 -6.17 5.58
CA PHE A 254 5.75 -5.53 6.16
C PHE A 254 4.91 -6.54 6.97
N MET A 255 5.47 -7.68 7.32
CA MET A 255 4.82 -8.68 8.17
C MET A 255 4.44 -8.03 9.50
N ALA A 256 3.20 -8.20 9.94
CA ALA A 256 2.68 -7.51 11.12
C ALA A 256 3.47 -7.80 12.40
N LYS A 257 4.00 -9.02 12.56
CA LYS A 257 4.80 -9.43 13.73
C LYS A 257 5.93 -10.39 13.30
N PRO A 258 7.03 -9.88 12.70
CA PRO A 258 8.12 -10.76 12.25
C PRO A 258 8.90 -11.38 13.42
N TYR A 259 9.02 -10.65 14.53
CA TYR A 259 9.69 -11.13 15.76
C TYR A 259 8.70 -11.28 16.89
N PRO A 260 8.65 -12.43 17.60
CA PRO A 260 7.72 -12.66 18.70
C PRO A 260 7.84 -11.63 19.83
N ASP A 261 9.06 -11.26 20.17
CA ASP A 261 9.40 -10.47 21.37
C ASP A 261 9.73 -9.00 21.07
N SER A 262 9.63 -8.56 19.81
CA SER A 262 9.87 -7.17 19.39
C SER A 262 8.58 -6.47 18.99
N ALA A 263 8.62 -5.17 18.72
CA ALA A 263 7.48 -4.42 18.21
C ALA A 263 6.93 -5.03 16.91
N GLY A 264 5.65 -4.92 16.66
CA GLY A 264 5.04 -5.28 15.37
C GLY A 264 4.96 -4.07 14.44
N ASN A 265 4.78 -4.32 13.14
CA ASN A 265 4.56 -3.26 12.16
C ASN A 265 3.11 -2.79 12.18
N GLY A 266 2.92 -1.48 12.28
CA GLY A 266 1.64 -0.81 12.09
C GLY A 266 1.40 -0.41 10.64
N LEU A 267 0.14 -0.19 10.33
CA LEU A 267 -0.32 0.56 9.18
C LEU A 267 -1.37 1.54 9.70
N HIS A 268 -0.98 2.80 9.88
CA HIS A 268 -1.91 3.84 10.30
C HIS A 268 -2.61 4.45 9.09
N THR A 269 -3.90 4.65 9.21
CA THR A 269 -4.70 5.33 8.18
C THR A 269 -5.26 6.61 8.78
N HIS A 270 -4.80 7.75 8.27
CA HIS A 270 -5.33 9.07 8.62
C HIS A 270 -6.44 9.43 7.67
N VAL A 271 -7.57 9.88 8.22
CA VAL A 271 -8.73 10.28 7.44
C VAL A 271 -9.29 11.58 7.98
N SER A 272 -9.40 12.57 7.14
CA SER A 272 -10.30 13.71 7.32
C SER A 272 -11.31 13.76 6.17
N ILE A 273 -12.41 14.47 6.34
CA ILE A 273 -13.45 14.57 5.31
C ILE A 273 -13.76 16.04 5.06
N LEU A 274 -13.70 16.43 3.81
CA LEU A 274 -14.08 17.76 3.36
C LEU A 274 -15.54 17.78 2.87
N ASP A 275 -16.22 18.92 3.02
CA ASP A 275 -17.50 19.19 2.38
C ASP A 275 -17.29 19.82 0.98
N ASP A 276 -18.38 20.10 0.27
CA ASP A 276 -18.36 20.76 -1.05
C ASP A 276 -17.66 22.13 -1.06
N SER A 277 -17.51 22.76 0.09
CA SER A 277 -16.79 24.04 0.24
C SER A 277 -15.29 23.86 0.53
N GLY A 278 -14.82 22.62 0.66
CA GLY A 278 -13.45 22.29 1.01
C GLY A 278 -13.13 22.43 2.50
N ARG A 279 -14.13 22.54 3.39
CA ARG A 279 -13.92 22.60 4.84
C ARG A 279 -13.90 21.20 5.42
N ASN A 280 -13.00 20.96 6.39
CA ASN A 280 -12.96 19.74 7.15
C ASN A 280 -14.20 19.66 8.07
N ILE A 281 -15.10 18.69 7.83
CA ILE A 281 -16.32 18.52 8.62
C ILE A 281 -16.08 18.05 10.04
N PHE A 282 -14.87 17.58 10.35
CA PHE A 282 -14.48 17.15 11.69
C PHE A 282 -14.05 18.31 12.59
N ASP A 283 -13.71 19.46 11.99
CA ASP A 283 -13.29 20.66 12.68
C ASP A 283 -14.48 21.64 12.82
N ASP A 284 -14.75 22.09 14.04
CA ASP A 284 -15.72 23.14 14.36
C ASP A 284 -15.07 24.33 15.09
N GLY A 285 -13.72 24.38 15.12
CA GLY A 285 -12.93 25.37 15.83
C GLY A 285 -12.79 25.12 17.32
N SER A 286 -13.34 24.02 17.84
CA SER A 286 -13.17 23.61 19.25
C SER A 286 -12.09 22.51 19.36
N GLU A 287 -11.47 22.40 20.54
CA GLU A 287 -10.52 21.33 20.85
C GLU A 287 -11.15 19.92 20.78
N GLN A 288 -12.47 19.82 20.92
CA GLN A 288 -13.19 18.55 20.90
C GLN A 288 -13.63 18.13 19.50
N GLY A 289 -13.53 19.02 18.51
CA GLY A 289 -14.02 18.82 17.17
C GLY A 289 -15.55 18.70 17.07
N SER A 290 -16.06 18.49 15.89
CA SER A 290 -17.47 18.54 15.56
C SER A 290 -18.25 17.30 16.02
N ASP A 291 -19.60 17.39 16.00
CA ASP A 291 -20.48 16.22 16.15
C ASP A 291 -20.26 15.19 15.06
N ARG A 292 -19.87 15.61 13.83
CA ARG A 292 -19.55 14.70 12.74
C ARG A 292 -18.32 13.85 13.05
N LEU A 293 -17.28 14.42 13.69
CA LEU A 293 -16.12 13.66 14.18
C LEU A 293 -16.57 12.56 15.16
N ARG A 294 -17.38 12.91 16.15
CA ARG A 294 -17.89 11.95 17.14
C ARG A 294 -18.74 10.84 16.53
N GLN A 295 -19.56 11.15 15.52
CA GLN A 295 -20.35 10.19 14.77
C GLN A 295 -19.46 9.25 13.95
N ALA A 296 -18.41 9.76 13.29
CA ALA A 296 -17.44 8.97 12.54
C ALA A 296 -16.66 8.01 13.45
N ILE A 297 -16.21 8.49 14.63
CA ILE A 297 -15.56 7.65 15.65
C ILE A 297 -16.51 6.55 16.11
N ALA A 298 -17.75 6.89 16.48
CA ALA A 298 -18.73 5.93 16.95
C ALA A 298 -19.06 4.86 15.90
N GLY A 299 -19.22 5.26 14.63
CA GLY A 299 -19.45 4.34 13.52
C GLY A 299 -18.27 3.40 13.31
N THR A 300 -17.04 3.93 13.32
CA THR A 300 -15.81 3.12 13.19
C THR A 300 -15.71 2.09 14.31
N LEU A 301 -15.91 2.50 15.57
CA LEU A 301 -15.87 1.59 16.72
C LEU A 301 -17.00 0.55 16.71
N ALA A 302 -18.17 0.90 16.21
CA ALA A 302 -19.29 -0.03 16.08
C ALA A 302 -19.00 -1.15 15.09
N LEU A 303 -18.34 -0.81 13.95
CA LEU A 303 -18.01 -1.77 12.88
C LEU A 303 -16.65 -2.45 13.07
N LEU A 304 -15.86 -2.01 14.06
CA LEU A 304 -14.49 -2.50 14.24
C LEU A 304 -14.39 -4.03 14.39
N PRO A 305 -15.27 -4.73 15.14
CA PRO A 305 -15.17 -6.18 15.31
C PRO A 305 -15.26 -6.94 13.99
N GLU A 306 -16.22 -6.57 13.13
CA GLU A 306 -16.41 -7.18 11.82
C GLU A 306 -15.26 -6.79 10.86
N SER A 307 -14.75 -5.57 10.99
CA SER A 307 -13.64 -5.05 10.18
C SER A 307 -12.29 -5.69 10.52
N MET A 308 -12.18 -6.43 11.64
CA MET A 308 -10.94 -7.16 11.97
C MET A 308 -10.54 -8.19 10.92
N ALA A 309 -11.49 -8.70 10.14
CA ALA A 309 -11.20 -9.55 8.97
C ALA A 309 -10.34 -8.82 7.90
N ILE A 310 -10.34 -7.48 7.89
CA ILE A 310 -9.54 -6.64 7.00
C ILE A 310 -8.32 -6.09 7.74
N PHE A 311 -8.51 -5.54 8.96
CA PHE A 311 -7.44 -4.87 9.71
C PHE A 311 -6.42 -5.83 10.32
N ALA A 312 -6.81 -7.08 10.59
CA ALA A 312 -5.93 -8.14 11.08
C ALA A 312 -6.28 -9.48 10.41
N PRO A 313 -6.01 -9.62 9.09
CA PRO A 313 -6.59 -10.67 8.26
C PRO A 313 -5.99 -12.06 8.49
N ASN A 314 -4.94 -12.21 9.28
CA ASN A 314 -4.26 -13.47 9.49
C ASN A 314 -3.74 -13.65 10.93
N VAL A 315 -3.32 -14.88 11.24
CA VAL A 315 -2.82 -15.24 12.59
C VAL A 315 -1.64 -14.38 13.04
N ASN A 316 -0.75 -14.02 12.11
CA ASN A 316 0.40 -13.18 12.45
C ASN A 316 -0.02 -11.78 12.89
N SER A 317 -1.05 -11.20 12.26
CA SER A 317 -1.59 -9.89 12.64
C SER A 317 -2.10 -9.88 14.09
N PHE A 318 -2.76 -10.96 14.53
CA PHE A 318 -3.26 -11.09 15.90
C PHE A 318 -2.13 -11.19 16.95
N ARG A 319 -0.92 -11.60 16.58
CA ARG A 319 0.24 -11.63 17.49
C ARG A 319 0.70 -10.24 17.93
N ARG A 320 0.22 -9.16 17.27
CA ARG A 320 0.49 -7.79 17.70
C ARG A 320 -0.29 -7.40 18.97
N PHE A 321 -1.47 -7.98 19.20
CA PHE A 321 -2.34 -7.60 20.30
C PHE A 321 -1.84 -8.22 21.61
N GLY A 322 -1.16 -7.41 22.41
CA GLY A 322 -0.59 -7.83 23.70
C GLY A 322 -0.50 -6.66 24.68
N PRO A 323 -0.34 -6.96 25.98
CA PRO A 323 -0.18 -5.93 27.00
C PRO A 323 1.16 -5.17 26.81
N ASN A 324 1.18 -3.90 27.22
CA ASN A 324 2.36 -3.02 27.20
C ASN A 324 2.95 -2.76 25.79
N LEU A 325 2.13 -2.93 24.77
CA LEU A 325 2.43 -2.51 23.40
C LEU A 325 1.53 -1.33 23.05
N TYR A 326 2.00 -0.43 22.19
CA TYR A 326 1.17 0.67 21.66
C TYR A 326 0.22 0.15 20.57
N VAL A 327 -0.57 -0.86 20.93
CA VAL A 327 -1.55 -1.52 20.05
C VAL A 327 -2.88 -1.56 20.78
N PRO A 328 -3.99 -1.19 20.14
CA PRO A 328 -5.30 -1.23 20.78
C PRO A 328 -5.71 -2.66 21.09
N THR A 329 -6.06 -2.93 22.35
CA THR A 329 -6.60 -4.23 22.80
C THR A 329 -8.13 -4.19 22.98
N GLY A 330 -8.76 -3.06 22.68
CA GLY A 330 -10.19 -2.85 22.84
C GLY A 330 -10.72 -1.78 21.88
N ARG A 331 -12.06 -1.69 21.80
CA ARG A 331 -12.77 -0.69 21.00
C ARG A 331 -12.79 0.65 21.76
N THR A 332 -11.65 1.34 21.72
CA THR A 332 -11.45 2.60 22.45
C THR A 332 -11.05 3.71 21.51
N TRP A 333 -11.29 4.94 21.91
CA TRP A 333 -10.85 6.13 21.22
C TRP A 333 -10.34 7.18 22.20
N GLY A 334 -9.61 8.16 21.72
CA GLY A 334 -9.14 9.27 22.56
C GLY A 334 -8.34 10.31 21.78
N TYR A 335 -8.26 11.51 22.38
CA TYR A 335 -7.42 12.58 21.88
C TYR A 335 -5.96 12.30 22.23
N ASN A 336 -5.08 12.45 21.24
CA ASN A 336 -3.62 12.31 21.37
C ASN A 336 -3.18 11.07 22.19
N ASN A 337 -3.87 9.95 22.03
CA ASN A 337 -3.62 8.70 22.75
C ASN A 337 -3.19 7.59 21.77
N ARG A 338 -1.95 7.08 21.90
CA ARG A 338 -1.37 6.06 21.01
C ARG A 338 -1.80 4.63 21.31
N SER A 339 -2.57 4.39 22.40
CA SER A 339 -2.99 3.03 22.80
C SER A 339 -4.45 2.70 22.43
N VAL A 340 -5.13 3.58 21.70
CA VAL A 340 -6.54 3.40 21.33
C VAL A 340 -6.70 2.99 19.87
N ALA A 341 -7.87 2.40 19.55
CA ALA A 341 -8.18 1.98 18.19
C ALA A 341 -8.44 3.15 17.24
N VAL A 342 -9.06 4.22 17.73
CA VAL A 342 -9.32 5.45 16.98
C VAL A 342 -8.71 6.64 17.72
N ARG A 343 -7.67 7.21 17.19
CA ARG A 343 -7.00 8.37 17.75
C ARG A 343 -7.39 9.64 17.00
N VAL A 344 -7.78 10.67 17.74
CA VAL A 344 -7.85 12.04 17.24
C VAL A 344 -6.48 12.67 17.53
N PRO A 345 -5.67 13.01 16.51
CA PRO A 345 -4.37 13.64 16.73
C PRO A 345 -4.50 15.02 17.36
N ALA A 346 -3.36 15.58 17.85
CA ALA A 346 -3.30 16.92 18.42
C ALA A 346 -3.41 18.00 17.36
#